data_8981ce260b125ce614e8e4081e563255
#
_entry.id   8981ce260b125ce614e8e4081e563255
#
_cell.length_a   1.000
_cell.length_b   1.000
_cell.length_c   1.000
_cell.angle_alpha   90.00
_cell.angle_beta   90.00
_cell.angle_gamma   90.00
#
_symmetry.space_group_name_H-M   'P 1'
#
loop_
_entity.id
_entity.type
_entity.pdbx_description
1 polymer ?
#
loop_
_entity_poly.entity_id
_entity_poly.type
_entity_poly.pdbx_seq_one_letter_code
_entity_poly.pdbx_strand_id
1 'polypeptide(L)'
;MTPIEKNVIVVDEQGNILEATYPKRAKGLVKKGRARFISESMICLACPPRKMEENEMSNTQNKFDNLEILIDEYVSRKSGFSASKAEIMKAVNDEKFIVAVDAAVKNGSVGTALIQRKLKIGYGRAAYMIDAMEALGLIGAPKKLQPREVLPAAEEYLAYKSK
;
A
#
# COMPACT_ATOMS: atom_id res chain seq x y z
N MET A 1 -4.94 -21.08 -46.21
CA MET A 1 -4.48 -20.22 -45.07
C MET A 1 -3.91 -21.16 -44.02
N THR A 2 -2.58 -21.16 -43.83
CA THR A 2 -1.95 -21.95 -42.78
C THR A 2 -2.31 -21.32 -41.40
N PRO A 3 -2.73 -22.12 -40.43
CA PRO A 3 -3.01 -21.58 -39.09
C PRO A 3 -1.73 -20.98 -38.51
N ILE A 4 -1.83 -19.77 -37.96
CA ILE A 4 -0.72 -19.10 -37.28
C ILE A 4 -0.53 -19.78 -35.93
N GLU A 5 0.50 -20.61 -35.81
CA GLU A 5 0.80 -21.32 -34.56
C GLU A 5 1.56 -20.44 -33.56
N LYS A 6 1.32 -20.69 -32.27
CA LYS A 6 2.11 -20.12 -31.18
C LYS A 6 3.46 -20.85 -31.10
N ASN A 7 4.44 -20.39 -31.84
CA ASN A 7 5.74 -21.06 -31.95
C ASN A 7 6.91 -20.27 -31.35
N VAL A 8 6.63 -19.17 -30.64
CA VAL A 8 7.64 -18.41 -29.92
C VAL A 8 7.53 -18.68 -28.42
N ILE A 9 8.52 -19.34 -27.86
CA ILE A 9 8.61 -19.64 -26.43
C ILE A 9 8.95 -18.36 -25.68
N VAL A 10 8.25 -18.12 -24.58
CA VAL A 10 8.51 -16.98 -23.70
C VAL A 10 9.16 -17.50 -22.41
N VAL A 11 10.28 -16.90 -22.02
CA VAL A 11 10.95 -17.22 -20.76
C VAL A 11 11.09 -15.95 -19.91
N ASP A 12 11.23 -16.12 -18.59
CA ASP A 12 11.59 -15.04 -17.67
C ASP A 12 13.13 -14.86 -17.57
N GLU A 13 13.58 -13.92 -16.76
CA GLU A 13 15.00 -13.68 -16.51
C GLU A 13 15.72 -14.84 -15.82
N GLN A 14 14.97 -15.75 -15.18
CA GLN A 14 15.48 -16.92 -14.48
C GLN A 14 15.50 -18.18 -15.37
N GLY A 15 15.00 -18.05 -16.61
CA GLY A 15 14.96 -19.15 -17.58
C GLY A 15 13.73 -20.04 -17.47
N ASN A 16 12.74 -19.69 -16.65
CA ASN A 16 11.49 -20.45 -16.54
C ASN A 16 10.64 -20.24 -17.79
N ILE A 17 10.12 -21.33 -18.34
CA ILE A 17 9.26 -21.29 -19.53
C ILE A 17 7.86 -20.82 -19.14
N LEU A 18 7.43 -19.75 -19.78
CA LEU A 18 6.06 -19.22 -19.72
C LEU A 18 5.24 -19.70 -20.92
N GLU A 19 4.01 -19.21 -21.10
CA GLU A 19 3.21 -19.58 -22.28
C GLU A 19 3.86 -19.13 -23.59
N ALA A 20 3.79 -20.01 -24.63
CA ALA A 20 4.20 -19.67 -25.96
C ALA A 20 3.31 -18.57 -26.60
N THR A 21 3.91 -17.72 -27.43
CA THR A 21 3.20 -16.61 -28.07
C THR A 21 3.35 -16.62 -29.60
N TYR A 22 2.52 -15.81 -30.26
CA TYR A 22 2.57 -15.62 -31.70
C TYR A 22 3.76 -14.75 -32.12
N PRO A 23 4.41 -15.00 -33.28
CA PRO A 23 5.56 -14.23 -33.76
C PRO A 23 5.31 -12.73 -33.87
N LYS A 24 4.13 -12.31 -34.30
CA LYS A 24 3.73 -10.89 -34.37
C LYS A 24 3.70 -10.23 -33.00
N ARG A 25 3.20 -10.96 -31.98
CA ARG A 25 3.13 -10.47 -30.60
C ARG A 25 4.52 -10.41 -29.98
N ALA A 26 5.37 -11.40 -30.20
CA ALA A 26 6.77 -11.44 -29.78
C ALA A 26 7.54 -10.21 -30.30
N LYS A 27 7.48 -9.95 -31.61
CA LYS A 27 8.07 -8.76 -32.24
C LYS A 27 7.52 -7.45 -31.65
N GLY A 28 6.25 -7.39 -31.33
CA GLY A 28 5.62 -6.24 -30.68
C GLY A 28 6.13 -5.99 -29.26
N LEU A 29 6.36 -7.05 -28.48
CA LEU A 29 6.93 -6.95 -27.13
C LEU A 29 8.39 -6.48 -27.16
N VAL A 30 9.18 -6.99 -28.09
CA VAL A 30 10.56 -6.56 -28.27
C VAL A 30 10.66 -5.10 -28.75
N LYS A 31 9.82 -4.71 -29.73
CA LYS A 31 9.76 -3.30 -30.18
C LYS A 31 9.39 -2.31 -29.08
N LYS A 32 8.59 -2.73 -28.10
CA LYS A 32 8.21 -1.92 -26.93
C LYS A 32 9.20 -1.99 -25.77
N GLY A 33 10.34 -2.66 -25.93
CA GLY A 33 11.37 -2.80 -24.90
C GLY A 33 10.97 -3.71 -23.73
N ARG A 34 9.87 -4.49 -23.86
CA ARG A 34 9.36 -5.38 -22.80
C ARG A 34 9.89 -6.81 -22.88
N ALA A 35 10.57 -7.16 -23.96
CA ALA A 35 11.20 -8.46 -24.18
C ALA A 35 12.43 -8.31 -25.04
N ARG A 36 13.34 -9.29 -25.00
CA ARG A 36 14.47 -9.43 -25.91
C ARG A 36 14.47 -10.82 -26.54
N PHE A 37 14.90 -10.95 -27.79
CA PHE A 37 15.12 -12.25 -28.40
C PHE A 37 16.37 -12.91 -27.79
N ILE A 38 16.24 -14.17 -27.38
CA ILE A 38 17.37 -15.03 -26.99
C ILE A 38 17.72 -15.94 -28.15
N SER A 39 16.74 -16.38 -28.94
CA SER A 39 16.85 -17.24 -30.11
C SER A 39 15.76 -16.87 -31.12
N GLU A 40 15.81 -17.43 -32.34
CA GLU A 40 14.81 -17.17 -33.40
C GLU A 40 13.39 -17.48 -32.97
N SER A 41 13.20 -18.45 -32.08
CA SER A 41 11.90 -18.89 -31.56
C SER A 41 11.72 -18.70 -30.03
N MET A 42 12.55 -17.86 -29.39
CA MET A 42 12.51 -17.67 -27.95
C MET A 42 12.74 -16.21 -27.58
N ILE A 43 11.87 -15.67 -26.73
CA ILE A 43 12.00 -14.31 -26.16
C ILE A 43 12.07 -14.37 -24.64
N CYS A 44 12.93 -13.52 -24.03
CA CYS A 44 12.96 -13.28 -22.60
C CYS A 44 12.18 -11.99 -22.30
N LEU A 45 11.26 -12.05 -21.35
CA LEU A 45 10.59 -10.86 -20.84
C LEU A 45 11.57 -10.06 -19.98
N ALA A 46 11.70 -8.79 -20.28
CA ALA A 46 12.51 -7.86 -19.47
C ALA A 46 11.85 -7.50 -18.14
N CYS A 47 10.60 -7.95 -17.95
CA CYS A 47 9.87 -7.83 -16.70
C CYS A 47 8.93 -9.05 -16.63
N PRO A 48 9.11 -9.99 -15.71
CA PRO A 48 8.17 -11.10 -15.54
C PRO A 48 6.77 -10.54 -15.31
N PRO A 49 5.71 -11.21 -15.84
CA PRO A 49 4.37 -10.87 -15.42
C PRO A 49 4.38 -10.96 -13.90
N ARG A 50 3.94 -9.90 -13.21
CA ARG A 50 3.75 -9.97 -11.76
C ARG A 50 2.92 -11.23 -11.51
N LYS A 51 3.55 -12.29 -11.04
CA LYS A 51 2.84 -13.28 -10.28
C LYS A 51 2.23 -12.48 -9.13
N MET A 52 0.90 -12.53 -8.99
CA MET A 52 0.28 -12.22 -7.71
C MET A 52 0.82 -13.27 -6.75
N GLU A 53 1.99 -13.02 -6.23
CA GLU A 53 2.55 -13.83 -5.18
C GLU A 53 1.75 -13.50 -3.93
N GLU A 54 1.30 -14.53 -3.27
CA GLU A 54 0.76 -14.58 -1.91
C GLU A 54 1.74 -13.99 -0.88
N ASN A 55 2.55 -13.01 -1.26
CA ASN A 55 3.60 -12.38 -0.47
C ASN A 55 3.21 -11.00 0.05
N GLU A 56 1.92 -10.64 -0.01
CA GLU A 56 1.43 -9.45 0.69
C GLU A 56 1.40 -9.63 2.21
N MET A 57 1.53 -10.88 2.72
CA MET A 57 1.61 -11.13 4.17
C MET A 57 2.97 -10.80 4.79
N SER A 58 4.06 -10.73 4.05
CA SER A 58 5.39 -10.41 4.60
C SER A 58 5.77 -8.93 4.46
N ASN A 59 5.03 -8.13 3.67
CA ASN A 59 5.32 -6.71 3.48
C ASN A 59 4.64 -5.81 4.53
N THR A 60 3.73 -6.35 5.33
CA THR A 60 3.03 -5.63 6.40
C THR A 60 3.97 -5.25 7.55
N GLN A 61 4.95 -6.10 7.84
CA GLN A 61 5.97 -5.80 8.87
C GLN A 61 6.86 -4.62 8.46
N ASN A 62 7.25 -4.55 7.19
CA ASN A 62 8.12 -3.49 6.66
C ASN A 62 7.39 -2.14 6.47
N LYS A 63 6.07 -2.14 6.30
CA LYS A 63 5.32 -0.89 6.10
C LYS A 63 5.35 0.01 7.32
N PHE A 64 5.25 -0.56 8.50
CA PHE A 64 5.25 0.21 9.75
C PHE A 64 6.64 0.43 10.35
N ASP A 65 7.68 -0.23 9.83
CA ASP A 65 9.07 0.00 10.22
C ASP A 65 9.59 1.35 9.69
N ASN A 66 9.02 1.86 8.60
CA ASN A 66 9.40 3.12 7.96
C ASN A 66 8.35 4.23 8.15
N LEU A 67 7.91 4.44 9.39
CA LEU A 67 6.89 5.43 9.74
C LEU A 67 7.23 6.86 9.26
N GLU A 68 8.50 7.25 9.30
CA GLU A 68 8.94 8.56 8.86
C GLU A 68 8.68 8.79 7.36
N ILE A 69 8.93 7.79 6.52
CA ILE A 69 8.71 7.87 5.08
C ILE A 69 7.21 8.03 4.79
N LEU A 70 6.36 7.25 5.46
CA LEU A 70 4.90 7.33 5.29
C LEU A 70 4.36 8.71 5.69
N ILE A 71 4.89 9.27 6.77
CA ILE A 71 4.49 10.60 7.25
C ILE A 71 5.00 11.70 6.30
N ASP A 72 6.23 11.59 5.78
CA ASP A 72 6.76 12.54 4.80
C ASP A 72 5.95 12.55 3.51
N GLU A 73 5.58 11.39 2.99
CA GLU A 73 4.71 11.27 1.83
C GLU A 73 3.31 11.86 2.08
N TYR A 74 2.76 11.66 3.26
CA TYR A 74 1.47 12.21 3.65
C TYR A 74 1.50 13.73 3.69
N VAL A 75 2.48 14.31 4.39
CA VAL A 75 2.66 15.76 4.51
C VAL A 75 2.90 16.41 3.14
N SER A 76 3.68 15.76 2.28
CA SER A 76 3.96 16.26 0.92
C SER A 76 2.72 16.27 0.01
N ARG A 77 1.78 15.35 0.22
CA ARG A 77 0.53 15.26 -0.55
C ARG A 77 -0.55 16.23 -0.09
N LYS A 78 -0.51 16.66 1.17
CA LYS A 78 -1.50 17.60 1.72
C LYS A 78 -1.07 19.04 1.50
N SER A 79 -1.73 19.71 0.56
CA SER A 79 -1.69 21.17 0.44
C SER A 79 -2.80 21.76 1.30
N GLY A 80 -2.47 22.35 2.44
CA GLY A 80 -3.46 23.01 3.31
C GLY A 80 -3.11 22.90 4.80
N PHE A 81 -4.02 23.34 5.66
CA PHE A 81 -3.85 23.30 7.11
C PHE A 81 -3.92 21.84 7.59
N SER A 82 -2.76 21.21 7.68
CA SER A 82 -2.56 19.86 8.18
C SER A 82 -1.55 19.90 9.32
N ALA A 83 -1.60 18.91 10.21
CA ALA A 83 -0.59 18.77 11.24
C ALA A 83 0.82 18.68 10.63
N SER A 84 1.79 19.31 11.28
CA SER A 84 3.19 19.22 10.87
C SER A 84 3.73 17.79 11.09
N LYS A 85 4.79 17.42 10.35
CA LYS A 85 5.48 16.12 10.56
C LYS A 85 5.76 15.85 12.04
N ALA A 86 6.24 16.86 12.78
CA ALA A 86 6.58 16.73 14.19
C ALA A 86 5.35 16.41 15.07
N GLU A 87 4.20 17.03 14.77
CA GLU A 87 2.96 16.78 15.50
C GLU A 87 2.40 15.39 15.21
N ILE A 88 2.48 14.94 13.96
CA ILE A 88 2.07 13.58 13.56
C ILE A 88 2.99 12.54 14.22
N MET A 89 4.30 12.73 14.18
CA MET A 89 5.26 11.84 14.86
C MET A 89 5.03 11.78 16.38
N LYS A 90 4.75 12.93 17.01
CA LYS A 90 4.41 12.98 18.42
C LYS A 90 3.11 12.22 18.72
N ALA A 91 2.12 12.29 17.84
CA ALA A 91 0.86 11.57 18.01
C ALA A 91 1.03 10.05 17.84
N VAL A 92 1.86 9.59 16.89
CA VAL A 92 2.17 8.15 16.71
C VAL A 92 2.90 7.57 17.92
N ASN A 93 3.78 8.35 18.53
CA ASN A 93 4.55 7.94 19.73
C ASN A 93 3.78 8.15 21.05
N ASP A 94 2.57 8.66 20.98
CA ASP A 94 1.71 8.82 22.16
C ASP A 94 1.22 7.46 22.66
N GLU A 95 1.37 7.22 23.98
CA GLU A 95 0.90 5.97 24.63
C GLU A 95 -0.58 5.65 24.39
N LYS A 96 -1.40 6.68 24.16
CA LYS A 96 -2.84 6.54 23.88
C LYS A 96 -3.15 6.27 22.40
N PHE A 97 -2.14 6.34 21.51
CA PHE A 97 -2.37 6.16 20.08
C PHE A 97 -2.88 4.75 19.76
N ILE A 98 -2.27 3.72 20.36
CA ILE A 98 -2.71 2.33 20.18
C ILE A 98 -4.14 2.15 20.65
N VAL A 99 -4.50 2.76 21.80
CA VAL A 99 -5.88 2.71 22.32
C VAL A 99 -6.85 3.45 21.40
N ALA A 100 -6.41 4.53 20.75
CA ALA A 100 -7.18 5.24 19.75
C ALA A 100 -7.46 4.39 18.51
N VAL A 101 -6.46 3.67 18.01
CA VAL A 101 -6.61 2.74 16.87
C VAL A 101 -7.53 1.58 17.23
N ASP A 102 -7.38 0.97 18.40
CA ASP A 102 -8.26 -0.09 18.89
C ASP A 102 -9.72 0.38 19.02
N ALA A 103 -9.93 1.59 19.55
CA ALA A 103 -11.27 2.18 19.63
C ALA A 103 -11.89 2.44 18.26
N ALA A 104 -11.07 2.81 17.26
CA ALA A 104 -11.51 3.00 15.88
C ALA A 104 -11.92 1.66 15.24
N VAL A 105 -11.10 0.63 15.37
CA VAL A 105 -11.37 -0.72 14.84
C VAL A 105 -12.66 -1.29 15.45
N LYS A 106 -12.80 -1.23 16.77
CA LYS A 106 -14.01 -1.71 17.48
C LYS A 106 -15.30 -0.99 17.07
N ASN A 107 -15.18 0.28 16.65
CA ASN A 107 -16.34 1.07 16.24
C ASN A 107 -16.61 0.99 14.72
N GLY A 108 -15.69 0.44 13.92
CA GLY A 108 -15.78 0.36 12.46
C GLY A 108 -15.66 1.71 11.73
N SER A 109 -15.64 2.81 12.48
CA SER A 109 -15.50 4.17 11.97
C SER A 109 -14.88 5.08 13.02
N VAL A 110 -14.20 6.15 12.59
CA VAL A 110 -13.51 7.04 13.50
C VAL A 110 -13.72 8.52 13.16
N GLY A 111 -13.82 9.32 14.20
CA GLY A 111 -13.86 10.78 14.12
C GLY A 111 -13.26 11.39 15.38
N THR A 112 -12.87 12.66 15.30
CA THR A 112 -12.23 13.37 16.41
C THR A 112 -13.04 13.29 17.71
N ALA A 113 -14.37 13.43 17.61
CA ALA A 113 -15.27 13.37 18.76
C ALA A 113 -15.28 11.98 19.45
N LEU A 114 -15.15 10.88 18.67
CA LEU A 114 -15.04 9.53 19.24
C LEU A 114 -13.75 9.41 20.07
N ILE A 115 -12.63 9.84 19.51
CA ILE A 115 -11.32 9.78 20.17
C ILE A 115 -11.29 10.65 21.42
N GLN A 116 -11.79 11.89 21.35
CA GLN A 116 -11.90 12.76 22.52
C GLN A 116 -12.67 12.10 23.67
N ARG A 117 -13.84 11.54 23.37
CA ARG A 117 -14.70 10.92 24.36
C ARG A 117 -14.12 9.63 24.95
N LYS A 118 -13.52 8.78 24.09
CA LYS A 118 -12.97 7.48 24.52
C LYS A 118 -11.69 7.64 25.33
N LEU A 119 -10.81 8.55 24.93
CA LEU A 119 -9.49 8.73 25.56
C LEU A 119 -9.47 9.86 26.58
N LYS A 120 -10.54 10.64 26.69
CA LYS A 120 -10.66 11.84 27.57
C LYS A 120 -9.51 12.82 27.30
N ILE A 121 -9.30 13.18 26.02
CA ILE A 121 -8.27 14.12 25.58
C ILE A 121 -8.87 15.34 24.88
N GLY A 122 -8.09 16.41 24.78
CA GLY A 122 -8.50 17.63 24.06
C GLY A 122 -8.59 17.44 22.55
N TYR A 123 -9.30 18.35 21.89
CA TYR A 123 -9.54 18.32 20.45
C TYR A 123 -8.25 18.26 19.63
N GLY A 124 -7.27 19.14 19.91
CA GLY A 124 -6.00 19.19 19.16
C GLY A 124 -5.26 17.85 19.19
N ARG A 125 -5.13 17.23 20.38
CA ARG A 125 -4.48 15.92 20.52
C ARG A 125 -5.24 14.83 19.77
N ALA A 126 -6.57 14.84 19.80
CA ALA A 126 -7.42 13.90 19.07
C ALA A 126 -7.32 14.11 17.54
N ALA A 127 -7.26 15.37 17.08
CA ALA A 127 -7.09 15.69 15.67
C ALA A 127 -5.74 15.18 15.14
N TYR A 128 -4.64 15.41 15.86
CA TYR A 128 -3.33 14.88 15.45
C TYR A 128 -3.29 13.36 15.42
N MET A 129 -3.99 12.66 16.31
CA MET A 129 -4.13 11.20 16.24
C MET A 129 -4.89 10.75 15.00
N ILE A 130 -5.93 11.46 14.59
CA ILE A 130 -6.66 11.19 13.36
C ILE A 130 -5.76 11.42 12.14
N ASP A 131 -5.01 12.51 12.11
CA ASP A 131 -4.09 12.78 11.00
C ASP A 131 -2.95 11.74 10.94
N ALA A 132 -2.48 11.28 12.10
CA ALA A 132 -1.51 10.18 12.18
C ALA A 132 -2.07 8.86 11.67
N MET A 133 -3.32 8.50 12.02
CA MET A 133 -3.98 7.31 11.49
C MET A 133 -4.15 7.39 9.97
N GLU A 134 -4.47 8.56 9.42
CA GLU A 134 -4.57 8.78 7.97
C GLU A 134 -3.18 8.66 7.30
N ALA A 135 -2.15 9.26 7.88
CA ALA A 135 -0.78 9.19 7.38
C ALA A 135 -0.26 7.74 7.28
N LEU A 136 -0.61 6.92 8.26
CA LEU A 136 -0.27 5.49 8.29
C LEU A 136 -1.19 4.63 7.42
N GLY A 137 -2.21 5.21 6.80
CA GLY A 137 -3.18 4.49 5.98
C GLY A 137 -4.07 3.54 6.79
N LEU A 138 -4.32 3.84 8.06
CA LEU A 138 -5.20 3.06 8.94
C LEU A 138 -6.67 3.43 8.75
N ILE A 139 -6.92 4.63 8.25
CA ILE A 139 -8.27 5.16 8.02
C ILE A 139 -8.36 5.82 6.64
N GLY A 140 -9.56 5.88 6.10
CA GLY A 140 -9.84 6.52 4.82
C GLY A 140 -9.76 8.04 4.86
N ALA A 141 -9.75 8.66 3.67
CA ALA A 141 -9.73 10.11 3.50
C ALA A 141 -10.96 10.79 4.17
N PRO A 142 -10.84 12.08 4.53
CA PRO A 142 -11.94 12.81 5.16
C PRO A 142 -13.13 12.91 4.22
N LYS A 143 -14.29 12.44 4.67
CA LYS A 143 -15.59 12.63 4.03
C LYS A 143 -16.32 13.79 4.73
N LYS A 144 -16.92 14.70 3.98
CA LYS A 144 -17.66 15.83 4.56
C LYS A 144 -18.67 15.35 5.60
N LEU A 145 -18.55 15.84 6.84
CA LEU A 145 -19.47 15.61 7.96
C LEU A 145 -19.71 14.14 8.38
N GLN A 146 -18.96 13.19 7.85
CA GLN A 146 -19.10 11.78 8.20
C GLN A 146 -17.85 11.27 8.94
N PRO A 147 -18.02 10.30 9.86
CA PRO A 147 -16.90 9.57 10.43
C PRO A 147 -16.09 8.90 9.31
N ARG A 148 -14.79 8.80 9.50
CA ARG A 148 -13.89 8.14 8.53
C ARG A 148 -14.00 6.63 8.66
N GLU A 149 -13.93 5.96 7.55
CA GLU A 149 -13.90 4.50 7.46
C GLU A 149 -12.57 3.97 7.99
N VAL A 150 -12.62 2.87 8.74
CA VAL A 150 -11.42 2.18 9.23
C VAL A 150 -11.01 1.15 8.18
N LEU A 151 -9.72 1.15 7.83
CA LEU A 151 -9.16 0.25 6.82
C LEU A 151 -8.57 -1.00 7.49
N PRO A 152 -8.47 -2.13 6.77
CA PRO A 152 -7.88 -3.38 7.29
C PRO A 152 -6.49 -3.22 7.89
N ALA A 153 -5.69 -2.28 7.36
CA ALA A 153 -4.37 -1.93 7.87
C ALA A 153 -4.37 -1.50 9.35
N ALA A 154 -5.51 -1.07 9.91
CA ALA A 154 -5.61 -0.73 11.34
C ALA A 154 -5.50 -1.98 12.23
N GLU A 155 -6.11 -3.08 11.83
CA GLU A 155 -6.01 -4.37 12.54
C GLU A 155 -4.58 -4.92 12.43
N GLU A 156 -3.96 -4.81 11.25
CA GLU A 156 -2.57 -5.18 11.02
C GLU A 156 -1.61 -4.38 11.89
N TYR A 157 -1.85 -3.08 12.03
CA TYR A 157 -1.05 -2.21 12.91
C TYR A 157 -1.16 -2.61 14.39
N LEU A 158 -2.36 -2.96 14.86
CA LEU A 158 -2.54 -3.46 16.23
C LEU A 158 -1.80 -4.78 16.44
N ALA A 159 -1.88 -5.70 15.49
CA ALA A 159 -1.16 -6.97 15.54
C ALA A 159 0.37 -6.77 15.53
N TYR A 160 0.86 -5.80 14.76
CA TYR A 160 2.28 -5.43 14.73
C TYR A 160 2.77 -4.90 16.07
N LYS A 161 2.01 -4.04 16.74
CA LYS A 161 2.36 -3.44 18.03
C LYS A 161 2.16 -4.38 19.22
N SER A 162 1.48 -5.51 19.03
CA SER A 162 1.25 -6.53 20.08
C SER A 162 2.36 -7.56 20.18
N LYS A 163 3.32 -7.54 19.26
CA LYS A 163 4.51 -8.42 19.24
C LYS A 163 5.65 -7.81 20.01
#